data_f83f521c967b9939c063b8196177d629
#
_entry.id   f83f521c967b9939c063b8196177d629
#
_cell.length_a   1.000
_cell.length_b   1.000
_cell.length_c   1.000
_cell.angle_alpha   90.00
_cell.angle_beta   90.00
_cell.angle_gamma   90.00
#
_symmetry.space_group_name_H-M   'P 1'
#
loop_
_entity.id
_entity.type
_entity.pdbx_description
1 polymer ?
#
loop_
_entity_poly.entity_id
_entity_poly.type
_entity_poly.pdbx_seq_one_letter_code
_entity_poly.pdbx_strand_id
1 'polypeptide(L)'
;VFLISSNVFAIEKNHSYEEMNRSIHNFNDSIDQNILRPTSKAYGMLPDFIEAGISNVISNLNEPSNFINHLFQGEINSSFSTLGRLTINSTIGVLGIFDVADKVGIEKLSTDFGKTLDIWGFNEGQYLVIPFIGPRTSRHFFGTIVDAAFNPVNYGLRDEESIISISPSILFVLSARSSNGETIDNLRSTSIDYYSSLRSI
;
A
#
# COMPACT_ATOMS: atom_id res chain seq x y z
N VAL A 1 9.24 -21.93 -38.83
CA VAL A 1 7.87 -21.32 -38.95
C VAL A 1 7.18 -21.23 -37.57
N PHE A 2 7.41 -22.18 -36.64
CA PHE A 2 6.78 -22.17 -35.31
C PHE A 2 7.32 -21.13 -34.32
N LEU A 3 8.55 -20.63 -34.50
CA LEU A 3 9.17 -19.63 -33.60
C LEU A 3 8.69 -18.20 -33.85
N ILE A 4 8.15 -17.91 -35.04
CA ILE A 4 7.66 -16.57 -35.38
C ILE A 4 6.27 -16.32 -34.77
N SER A 5 5.40 -17.37 -34.68
CA SER A 5 4.07 -17.24 -34.13
C SER A 5 4.07 -16.99 -32.62
N SER A 6 4.96 -17.62 -31.86
CA SER A 6 5.05 -17.42 -30.41
C SER A 6 5.51 -16.01 -30.03
N ASN A 7 6.42 -15.41 -30.81
CA ASN A 7 6.88 -14.05 -30.57
C ASN A 7 5.80 -12.99 -30.91
N VAL A 8 5.01 -13.22 -31.97
CA VAL A 8 3.91 -12.30 -32.36
C VAL A 8 2.82 -12.31 -31.28
N PHE A 9 2.42 -13.48 -30.78
CA PHE A 9 1.45 -13.58 -29.69
C PHE A 9 1.95 -12.95 -28.38
N ALA A 10 3.25 -13.08 -28.08
CA ALA A 10 3.85 -12.46 -26.90
C ALA A 10 3.91 -10.94 -27.02
N ILE A 11 4.23 -10.41 -28.21
CA ILE A 11 4.25 -8.96 -28.48
C ILE A 11 2.84 -8.38 -28.42
N GLU A 12 1.86 -9.03 -29.04
CA GLU A 12 0.46 -8.59 -29.06
C GLU A 12 -0.16 -8.59 -27.64
N LYS A 13 0.10 -9.65 -26.87
CA LYS A 13 -0.34 -9.74 -25.47
C LYS A 13 0.31 -8.66 -24.58
N ASN A 14 1.59 -8.35 -24.80
CA ASN A 14 2.30 -7.31 -24.06
C ASN A 14 1.77 -5.91 -24.42
N HIS A 15 1.38 -5.69 -25.67
CA HIS A 15 0.79 -4.45 -26.13
C HIS A 15 -0.59 -4.18 -25.50
N SER A 16 -1.43 -5.22 -25.40
CA SER A 16 -2.76 -5.11 -24.77
C SER A 16 -2.68 -4.72 -23.30
N TYR A 17 -1.75 -5.29 -22.54
CA TYR A 17 -1.54 -4.90 -21.14
C TYR A 17 -0.99 -3.49 -20.99
N GLU A 18 -0.12 -3.06 -21.91
CA GLU A 18 0.45 -1.71 -21.89
C GLU A 18 -0.64 -0.65 -22.11
N GLU A 19 -1.51 -0.82 -23.09
CA GLU A 19 -2.61 0.10 -23.37
C GLU A 19 -3.60 0.16 -22.19
N MET A 20 -3.95 -0.99 -21.63
CA MET A 20 -4.80 -1.07 -20.44
C MET A 20 -4.16 -0.34 -19.26
N ASN A 21 -2.90 -0.62 -18.98
CA ASN A 21 -2.18 0.00 -17.87
C ASN A 21 -2.09 1.51 -18.02
N ARG A 22 -1.82 2.03 -19.22
CA ARG A 22 -1.80 3.47 -19.51
C ARG A 22 -3.18 4.11 -19.33
N SER A 23 -4.25 3.45 -19.77
CA SER A 23 -5.61 3.94 -19.61
C SER A 23 -5.98 4.05 -18.12
N ILE A 24 -5.68 3.02 -17.33
CA ILE A 24 -5.94 3.02 -15.88
C ILE A 24 -5.03 4.03 -15.17
N HIS A 25 -3.77 4.15 -15.59
CA HIS A 25 -2.86 5.16 -15.06
C HIS A 25 -3.40 6.58 -15.27
N ASN A 26 -3.87 6.92 -16.48
CA ASN A 26 -4.46 8.23 -16.77
C ASN A 26 -5.72 8.49 -15.93
N PHE A 27 -6.54 7.47 -15.71
CA PHE A 27 -7.68 7.55 -14.80
C PHE A 27 -7.22 7.84 -13.37
N ASN A 28 -6.27 7.07 -12.84
CA ASN A 28 -5.73 7.27 -11.50
C ASN A 28 -5.07 8.65 -11.34
N ASP A 29 -4.33 9.10 -12.35
CA ASP A 29 -3.69 10.41 -12.37
C ASP A 29 -4.72 11.54 -12.36
N SER A 30 -5.83 11.39 -13.09
CA SER A 30 -6.94 12.33 -13.05
C SER A 30 -7.59 12.40 -11.66
N ILE A 31 -7.79 11.27 -11.00
CA ILE A 31 -8.30 11.22 -9.62
C ILE A 31 -7.30 11.87 -8.65
N ASP A 32 -6.00 11.58 -8.81
CA ASP A 32 -4.96 12.20 -7.98
C ASP A 32 -5.00 13.73 -8.12
N GLN A 33 -4.94 14.25 -9.33
CA GLN A 33 -4.86 15.69 -9.56
C GLN A 33 -6.09 16.46 -9.08
N ASN A 34 -7.29 15.90 -9.30
CA ASN A 34 -8.55 16.60 -9.05
C ASN A 34 -9.12 16.36 -7.65
N ILE A 35 -8.76 15.25 -6.99
CA ILE A 35 -9.32 14.86 -5.69
C ILE A 35 -8.24 14.65 -4.65
N LEU A 36 -7.30 13.69 -4.86
CA LEU A 36 -6.37 13.31 -3.81
C LEU A 36 -5.37 14.42 -3.49
N ARG A 37 -4.82 15.06 -4.52
CA ARG A 37 -3.86 16.15 -4.33
C ARG A 37 -4.42 17.34 -3.55
N PRO A 38 -5.58 17.94 -3.89
CA PRO A 38 -6.14 19.03 -3.11
C PRO A 38 -6.52 18.58 -1.69
N THR A 39 -7.10 17.37 -1.53
CA THR A 39 -7.51 16.85 -0.23
C THR A 39 -6.30 16.52 0.65
N SER A 40 -5.23 15.94 0.09
CA SER A 40 -3.99 15.67 0.84
C SER A 40 -3.25 16.94 1.26
N LYS A 41 -3.34 18.03 0.48
CA LYS A 41 -2.81 19.34 0.91
C LYS A 41 -3.60 19.89 2.11
N ALA A 42 -4.93 19.76 2.09
CA ALA A 42 -5.76 20.13 3.24
C ALA A 42 -5.45 19.25 4.47
N TYR A 43 -5.22 17.95 4.27
CA TYR A 43 -4.77 17.02 5.32
C TYR A 43 -3.42 17.45 5.92
N GLY A 44 -2.43 17.78 5.11
CA GLY A 44 -1.10 18.26 5.54
C GLY A 44 -1.10 19.65 6.21
N MET A 45 -2.27 20.32 6.33
CA MET A 45 -2.45 21.51 7.17
C MET A 45 -2.83 21.17 8.62
N LEU A 46 -3.08 19.90 8.91
CA LEU A 46 -3.36 19.45 10.28
C LEU A 46 -2.10 19.68 11.15
N PRO A 47 -2.29 19.95 12.46
CA PRO A 47 -1.16 19.97 13.39
C PRO A 47 -0.42 18.62 13.38
N ASP A 48 0.92 18.65 13.44
CA ASP A 48 1.79 17.48 13.35
C ASP A 48 1.38 16.34 14.29
N PHE A 49 0.93 16.65 15.49
CA PHE A 49 0.51 15.64 16.48
C PHE A 49 -0.78 14.90 16.06
N ILE A 50 -1.67 15.54 15.30
CA ILE A 50 -2.90 14.91 14.77
C ILE A 50 -2.52 14.00 13.60
N GLU A 51 -1.69 14.49 12.67
CA GLU A 51 -1.23 13.71 11.53
C GLU A 51 -0.44 12.48 12.00
N ALA A 52 0.48 12.66 12.97
CA ALA A 52 1.20 11.56 13.59
C ALA A 52 0.26 10.56 14.29
N GLY A 53 -0.73 11.04 15.04
CA GLY A 53 -1.71 10.16 15.70
C GLY A 53 -2.51 9.32 14.71
N ILE A 54 -2.99 9.91 13.61
CA ILE A 54 -3.70 9.20 12.54
C ILE A 54 -2.78 8.14 11.90
N SER A 55 -1.54 8.52 11.56
CA SER A 55 -0.55 7.62 10.98
C SER A 55 -0.22 6.45 11.90
N ASN A 56 -0.11 6.70 13.21
CA ASN A 56 0.17 5.68 14.21
C ASN A 56 -1.00 4.70 14.36
N VAL A 57 -2.25 5.17 14.37
CA VAL A 57 -3.45 4.31 14.41
C VAL A 57 -3.49 3.41 13.17
N ILE A 58 -3.29 3.97 11.98
CA ILE A 58 -3.27 3.20 10.73
C ILE A 58 -2.15 2.15 10.78
N SER A 59 -0.97 2.51 11.27
CA SER A 59 0.15 1.59 11.45
C SER A 59 -0.22 0.45 12.40
N ASN A 60 -0.83 0.76 13.55
CA ASN A 60 -1.24 -0.23 14.53
C ASN A 60 -2.31 -1.18 14.00
N LEU A 61 -3.23 -0.70 13.15
CA LEU A 61 -4.23 -1.53 12.47
C LEU A 61 -3.63 -2.51 11.47
N ASN A 62 -2.43 -2.24 10.96
CA ASN A 62 -1.72 -3.13 10.05
C ASN A 62 -0.81 -4.14 10.77
N GLU A 63 -0.54 -3.97 12.07
CA GLU A 63 0.33 -4.91 12.82
C GLU A 63 -0.18 -6.36 12.83
N PRO A 64 -1.49 -6.67 12.88
CA PRO A 64 -1.95 -8.06 12.74
C PRO A 64 -1.56 -8.71 11.40
N SER A 65 -1.66 -7.98 10.29
CA SER A 65 -1.23 -8.47 8.98
C SER A 65 0.30 -8.65 8.93
N ASN A 66 1.07 -7.67 9.43
CA ASN A 66 2.52 -7.78 9.55
C ASN A 66 2.93 -9.01 10.38
N PHE A 67 2.29 -9.24 11.53
CA PHE A 67 2.55 -10.37 12.41
C PHE A 67 2.39 -11.72 11.67
N ILE A 68 1.25 -11.90 10.98
CA ILE A 68 0.95 -13.12 10.23
C ILE A 68 1.96 -13.31 9.09
N ASN A 69 2.29 -12.25 8.38
CA ASN A 69 3.25 -12.31 7.28
C ASN A 69 4.67 -12.66 7.78
N HIS A 70 5.13 -12.08 8.89
CA HIS A 70 6.42 -12.45 9.49
C HIS A 70 6.45 -13.94 9.90
N LEU A 71 5.34 -14.48 10.43
CA LEU A 71 5.25 -15.93 10.72
C LEU A 71 5.40 -16.77 9.44
N PHE A 72 4.68 -16.40 8.37
CA PHE A 72 4.77 -17.10 7.09
C PHE A 72 6.12 -16.98 6.40
N GLN A 73 6.86 -15.92 6.69
CA GLN A 73 8.24 -15.70 6.23
C GLN A 73 9.28 -16.44 7.07
N GLY A 74 8.87 -17.03 8.21
CA GLY A 74 9.80 -17.67 9.17
C GLY A 74 10.59 -16.67 10.02
N GLU A 75 10.22 -15.38 9.98
CA GLU A 75 10.86 -14.30 10.73
C GLU A 75 10.29 -14.21 12.15
N ILE A 76 10.61 -15.19 12.99
CA ILE A 76 10.03 -15.34 14.33
C ILE A 76 10.30 -14.11 15.23
N ASN A 77 11.53 -13.56 15.19
CA ASN A 77 11.86 -12.37 15.99
C ASN A 77 11.05 -11.14 15.55
N SER A 78 10.89 -10.93 14.24
CA SER A 78 10.07 -9.86 13.67
C SER A 78 8.60 -10.02 14.07
N SER A 79 8.09 -11.25 14.07
CA SER A 79 6.73 -11.56 14.53
C SER A 79 6.51 -11.16 15.99
N PHE A 80 7.43 -11.53 16.89
CA PHE A 80 7.31 -11.13 18.31
C PHE A 80 7.46 -9.63 18.51
N SER A 81 8.33 -8.95 17.78
CA SER A 81 8.43 -7.49 17.79
C SER A 81 7.13 -6.84 17.36
N THR A 82 6.53 -7.31 16.27
CA THR A 82 5.24 -6.82 15.75
C THR A 82 4.09 -7.04 16.76
N LEU A 83 4.03 -8.22 17.39
CA LEU A 83 3.04 -8.52 18.43
C LEU A 83 3.23 -7.64 19.67
N GLY A 84 4.49 -7.39 20.06
CA GLY A 84 4.85 -6.47 21.14
C GLY A 84 4.38 -5.04 20.86
N ARG A 85 4.62 -4.54 19.63
CA ARG A 85 4.15 -3.23 19.16
C ARG A 85 2.62 -3.13 19.24
N LEU A 86 1.92 -4.11 18.63
CA LEU A 86 0.46 -4.16 18.67
C LEU A 86 -0.06 -4.08 20.12
N THR A 87 0.49 -4.87 21.02
CA THR A 87 0.06 -4.93 22.43
C THR A 87 0.31 -3.61 23.16
N ILE A 88 1.53 -3.06 23.05
CA ILE A 88 1.92 -1.82 23.73
C ILE A 88 1.13 -0.64 23.18
N ASN A 89 1.06 -0.50 21.86
CA ASN A 89 0.42 0.63 21.22
C ASN A 89 -1.11 0.57 21.38
N SER A 90 -1.71 -0.61 21.39
CA SER A 90 -3.15 -0.74 21.59
C SER A 90 -3.58 -0.49 23.05
N THR A 91 -2.71 -0.77 24.03
CA THR A 91 -3.01 -0.57 25.46
C THR A 91 -2.50 0.78 25.97
N ILE A 92 -1.20 0.93 26.12
CA ILE A 92 -0.55 2.14 26.65
C ILE A 92 -0.63 3.29 25.64
N GLY A 93 -0.53 2.97 24.34
CA GLY A 93 -0.60 3.92 23.22
C GLY A 93 -2.02 4.36 22.84
N VAL A 94 -3.06 3.98 23.64
CA VAL A 94 -4.46 4.37 23.41
C VAL A 94 -4.92 4.00 22.00
N LEU A 95 -5.07 2.70 21.74
CA LEU A 95 -5.45 2.14 20.43
C LEU A 95 -4.51 2.53 19.26
N GLY A 96 -3.25 2.86 19.60
CA GLY A 96 -2.24 3.19 18.61
C GLY A 96 -2.11 4.68 18.29
N ILE A 97 -2.83 5.59 18.97
CA ILE A 97 -2.66 7.04 18.79
C ILE A 97 -1.21 7.45 19.10
N PHE A 98 -0.63 6.87 20.15
CA PHE A 98 0.76 7.09 20.52
C PHE A 98 1.62 5.85 20.19
N ASP A 99 2.70 6.04 19.44
CA ASP A 99 3.68 4.97 19.20
C ASP A 99 4.62 4.83 20.41
N VAL A 100 4.12 4.17 21.45
CA VAL A 100 4.87 3.92 22.69
C VAL A 100 5.92 2.85 22.46
N ALA A 101 5.65 1.87 21.58
CA ALA A 101 6.59 0.81 21.24
C ALA A 101 7.90 1.35 20.65
N ASP A 102 7.83 2.33 19.77
CA ASP A 102 9.00 3.02 19.22
C ASP A 102 9.82 3.71 20.32
N LYS A 103 9.15 4.39 21.26
CA LYS A 103 9.80 5.06 22.39
C LYS A 103 10.54 4.13 23.35
N VAL A 104 10.15 2.85 23.41
CA VAL A 104 10.85 1.82 24.18
C VAL A 104 11.83 0.98 23.34
N GLY A 105 12.08 1.42 22.09
CA GLY A 105 13.09 0.82 21.22
C GLY A 105 12.65 -0.41 20.44
N ILE A 106 11.34 -0.63 20.29
CA ILE A 106 10.82 -1.70 19.42
C ILE A 106 10.54 -1.09 18.03
N GLU A 107 11.44 -1.34 17.10
CA GLU A 107 11.37 -0.83 15.73
C GLU A 107 10.13 -1.34 14.98
N LYS A 108 9.59 -0.49 14.10
CA LYS A 108 8.52 -0.86 13.19
C LYS A 108 9.05 -1.69 12.03
N LEU A 109 8.53 -2.90 11.88
CA LEU A 109 8.88 -3.84 10.82
C LEU A 109 7.66 -4.07 9.93
N SER A 110 7.63 -3.41 8.77
CA SER A 110 6.51 -3.55 7.83
C SER A 110 6.79 -4.62 6.79
N THR A 111 5.81 -5.47 6.56
CA THR A 111 5.85 -6.51 5.53
C THR A 111 4.45 -6.73 4.95
N ASP A 112 4.35 -7.53 3.88
CA ASP A 112 3.10 -7.86 3.21
C ASP A 112 3.14 -9.29 2.63
N PHE A 113 1.99 -9.79 2.18
CA PHE A 113 1.91 -11.13 1.61
C PHE A 113 2.58 -11.23 0.23
N GLY A 114 2.75 -10.12 -0.48
CA GLY A 114 3.54 -10.08 -1.72
C GLY A 114 5.00 -10.42 -1.46
N LYS A 115 5.58 -9.89 -0.36
CA LYS A 115 6.93 -10.25 0.11
C LYS A 115 6.97 -11.70 0.62
N THR A 116 5.91 -12.17 1.28
CA THR A 116 5.80 -13.57 1.70
C THR A 116 5.88 -14.51 0.51
N LEU A 117 5.14 -14.21 -0.56
CA LEU A 117 5.19 -14.97 -1.82
C LEU A 117 6.58 -14.91 -2.48
N ASP A 118 7.28 -13.78 -2.39
CA ASP A 118 8.66 -13.65 -2.86
C ASP A 118 9.60 -14.62 -2.16
N ILE A 119 9.56 -14.64 -0.85
CA ILE A 119 10.36 -15.56 -0.01
C ILE A 119 10.03 -17.03 -0.32
N TRP A 120 8.77 -17.32 -0.66
CA TRP A 120 8.34 -18.66 -1.10
C TRP A 120 8.75 -18.99 -2.54
N GLY A 121 9.42 -18.06 -3.26
CA GLY A 121 9.95 -18.28 -4.61
C GLY A 121 8.97 -18.01 -5.74
N PHE A 122 7.85 -17.32 -5.49
CA PHE A 122 6.95 -16.90 -6.55
C PHE A 122 7.51 -15.70 -7.31
N ASN A 123 7.51 -15.78 -8.64
CA ASN A 123 7.95 -14.67 -9.49
C ASN A 123 7.02 -13.45 -9.38
N GLU A 124 7.54 -12.26 -9.66
CA GLU A 124 6.77 -11.00 -9.64
C GLU A 124 5.56 -11.01 -10.56
N GLY A 125 5.67 -11.71 -11.69
CA GLY A 125 4.65 -11.74 -12.72
C GLY A 125 4.63 -10.46 -13.56
N GLN A 126 3.45 -10.04 -13.97
CA GLN A 126 3.27 -8.90 -14.87
C GLN A 126 3.10 -7.60 -14.08
N TYR A 127 3.60 -6.51 -14.66
CA TYR A 127 3.29 -5.16 -14.18
C TYR A 127 1.84 -4.81 -14.54
N LEU A 128 1.07 -4.40 -13.55
CA LEU A 128 -0.32 -4.03 -13.66
C LEU A 128 -0.54 -2.66 -12.99
N VAL A 129 -1.39 -1.86 -13.58
CA VAL A 129 -1.91 -0.66 -12.91
C VAL A 129 -3.35 -0.97 -12.49
N ILE A 130 -3.62 -0.82 -11.20
CA ILE A 130 -4.93 -1.14 -10.62
C ILE A 130 -5.69 0.16 -10.36
N PRO A 131 -6.99 0.25 -10.72
CA PRO A 131 -7.80 1.42 -10.43
C PRO A 131 -7.76 1.76 -8.93
N PHE A 132 -7.55 3.03 -8.60
CA PHE A 132 -7.42 3.62 -7.25
C PHE A 132 -6.20 3.17 -6.44
N ILE A 133 -5.62 1.99 -6.71
CA ILE A 133 -4.48 1.43 -5.97
C ILE A 133 -3.15 1.86 -6.58
N GLY A 134 -3.08 1.99 -7.92
CA GLY A 134 -1.87 2.34 -8.64
C GLY A 134 -1.05 1.14 -9.13
N PRO A 135 0.26 1.35 -9.39
CA PRO A 135 1.14 0.33 -9.95
C PRO A 135 1.39 -0.82 -8.96
N ARG A 136 1.33 -2.05 -9.47
CA ARG A 136 1.61 -3.30 -8.73
C ARG A 136 2.18 -4.35 -9.68
N THR A 137 2.94 -5.30 -9.15
CA THR A 137 3.16 -6.58 -9.85
C THR A 137 2.00 -7.54 -9.57
N SER A 138 1.81 -8.56 -10.40
CA SER A 138 0.76 -9.57 -10.18
C SER A 138 0.88 -10.22 -8.81
N ARG A 139 2.12 -10.48 -8.35
CA ARG A 139 2.42 -11.05 -7.02
C ARG A 139 1.95 -10.11 -5.90
N HIS A 140 2.32 -8.84 -5.94
CA HIS A 140 1.91 -7.86 -4.92
C HIS A 140 0.40 -7.56 -4.96
N PHE A 141 -0.21 -7.59 -6.15
CA PHE A 141 -1.66 -7.43 -6.24
C PHE A 141 -2.40 -8.59 -5.56
N PHE A 142 -1.97 -9.84 -5.82
CA PHE A 142 -2.53 -11.00 -5.12
C PHE A 142 -2.26 -10.92 -3.61
N GLY A 143 -1.05 -10.52 -3.22
CA GLY A 143 -0.68 -10.28 -1.82
C GLY A 143 -1.62 -9.29 -1.14
N THR A 144 -1.93 -8.17 -1.78
CA THR A 144 -2.85 -7.16 -1.24
C THR A 144 -4.25 -7.74 -0.96
N ILE A 145 -4.74 -8.64 -1.81
CA ILE A 145 -6.04 -9.32 -1.59
C ILE A 145 -5.98 -10.21 -0.34
N VAL A 146 -4.88 -10.95 -0.17
CA VAL A 146 -4.70 -11.82 1.00
C VAL A 146 -4.52 -11.01 2.28
N ASP A 147 -3.72 -9.93 2.25
CA ASP A 147 -3.53 -9.02 3.39
C ASP A 147 -4.85 -8.38 3.81
N ALA A 148 -5.72 -8.03 2.86
CA ALA A 148 -7.05 -7.53 3.18
C ALA A 148 -7.88 -8.55 3.99
N ALA A 149 -7.67 -9.86 3.79
CA ALA A 149 -8.31 -10.90 4.58
C ALA A 149 -7.74 -11.04 5.99
N PHE A 150 -6.53 -10.58 6.27
CA PHE A 150 -5.93 -10.59 7.61
C PHE A 150 -6.13 -9.29 8.38
N ASN A 151 -6.63 -8.24 7.72
CA ASN A 151 -6.84 -6.95 8.35
C ASN A 151 -8.13 -6.97 9.21
N PRO A 152 -8.02 -6.77 10.55
CA PRO A 152 -9.16 -6.82 11.46
C PRO A 152 -10.21 -5.74 11.18
N VAL A 153 -9.81 -4.63 10.58
CA VAL A 153 -10.73 -3.53 10.19
C VAL A 153 -11.82 -4.03 9.24
N ASN A 154 -11.46 -4.94 8.33
CA ASN A 154 -12.41 -5.49 7.35
C ASN A 154 -13.48 -6.40 7.97
N TYR A 155 -13.25 -6.86 9.20
CA TYR A 155 -14.22 -7.68 9.97
C TYR A 155 -14.92 -6.88 11.05
N GLY A 156 -14.17 -6.04 11.78
CA GLY A 156 -14.71 -5.28 12.91
C GLY A 156 -15.69 -4.18 12.51
N LEU A 157 -15.53 -3.64 11.30
CA LEU A 157 -16.39 -2.57 10.77
C LEU A 157 -17.38 -3.07 9.71
N ARG A 158 -17.56 -4.39 9.57
CA ARG A 158 -18.38 -4.96 8.50
C ARG A 158 -19.86 -4.61 8.61
N ASP A 159 -20.35 -4.45 9.82
CA ASP A 159 -21.77 -4.16 10.11
C ASP A 159 -22.02 -2.65 10.34
N GLU A 160 -20.95 -1.83 10.29
CA GLU A 160 -21.05 -0.39 10.42
C GLU A 160 -21.39 0.28 9.06
N GLU A 161 -21.86 1.52 9.12
CA GLU A 161 -22.13 2.29 7.90
C GLU A 161 -20.89 2.34 7.01
N SER A 162 -21.08 2.19 5.71
CA SER A 162 -20.00 2.03 4.70
C SER A 162 -18.90 3.11 4.79
N ILE A 163 -19.23 4.32 5.22
CA ILE A 163 -18.27 5.42 5.37
C ILE A 163 -17.27 5.13 6.49
N ILE A 164 -17.69 4.54 7.61
CA ILE A 164 -16.82 4.23 8.75
C ILE A 164 -15.84 3.11 8.35
N SER A 165 -16.31 2.11 7.62
CA SER A 165 -15.49 0.97 7.22
C SER A 165 -14.37 1.33 6.20
N ILE A 166 -14.59 2.33 5.33
CA ILE A 166 -13.60 2.76 4.33
C ILE A 166 -12.70 3.89 4.82
N SER A 167 -13.04 4.57 5.94
CA SER A 167 -12.31 5.74 6.43
C SER A 167 -10.82 5.49 6.73
N PRO A 168 -10.39 4.35 7.33
CA PRO A 168 -8.98 4.08 7.55
C PRO A 168 -8.18 3.99 6.24
N SER A 169 -8.77 3.39 5.19
CA SER A 169 -8.12 3.30 3.88
C SER A 169 -7.97 4.66 3.20
N ILE A 170 -8.99 5.51 3.30
CA ILE A 170 -8.94 6.89 2.77
C ILE A 170 -7.88 7.69 3.53
N LEU A 171 -7.87 7.64 4.85
CA LEU A 171 -6.87 8.34 5.66
C LEU A 171 -5.45 7.86 5.37
N PHE A 172 -5.26 6.55 5.16
CA PHE A 172 -3.97 6.00 4.74
C PHE A 172 -3.51 6.60 3.41
N VAL A 173 -4.39 6.64 2.40
CA VAL A 173 -4.07 7.21 1.08
C VAL A 173 -3.76 8.70 1.18
N LEU A 174 -4.54 9.46 1.95
CA LEU A 174 -4.31 10.90 2.15
C LEU A 174 -2.99 11.17 2.88
N SER A 175 -2.70 10.43 3.95
CA SER A 175 -1.44 10.52 4.69
C SER A 175 -0.25 10.19 3.79
N ALA A 176 -0.31 9.08 3.07
CA ALA A 176 0.75 8.69 2.13
C ALA A 176 0.94 9.71 1.00
N ARG A 177 -0.15 10.27 0.46
CA ARG A 177 -0.09 11.30 -0.59
C ARG A 177 0.42 12.64 -0.05
N SER A 178 0.09 12.99 1.19
CA SER A 178 0.60 14.19 1.88
C SER A 178 2.12 14.08 2.08
N SER A 179 2.57 12.99 2.69
CA SER A 179 3.99 12.75 3.00
C SER A 179 4.89 12.66 1.75
N ASN A 180 4.37 12.16 0.63
CA ASN A 180 5.13 12.00 -0.63
C ASN A 180 4.75 13.03 -1.69
N GLY A 181 4.00 14.06 -1.33
CA GLY A 181 3.38 15.01 -2.25
C GLY A 181 4.37 15.69 -3.17
N GLU A 182 5.46 16.21 -2.62
CA GLU A 182 6.50 16.89 -3.38
C GLU A 182 7.22 15.94 -4.35
N THR A 183 7.55 14.73 -3.91
CA THR A 183 8.20 13.72 -4.76
C THR A 183 7.32 13.33 -5.94
N ILE A 184 6.02 13.09 -5.71
CA ILE A 184 5.06 12.73 -6.75
C ILE A 184 4.87 13.88 -7.74
N ASP A 185 4.70 15.11 -7.24
CA ASP A 185 4.50 16.29 -8.07
C ASP A 185 5.75 16.62 -8.89
N ASN A 186 6.95 16.46 -8.33
CA ASN A 186 8.22 16.61 -9.03
C ASN A 186 8.40 15.56 -10.11
N LEU A 187 8.17 14.28 -9.79
CA LEU A 187 8.27 13.20 -10.78
C LEU A 187 7.31 13.46 -11.96
N ARG A 188 6.07 13.87 -11.68
CA ARG A 188 5.08 14.19 -12.72
C ARG A 188 5.53 15.35 -13.61
N SER A 189 6.06 16.44 -13.02
CA SER A 189 6.40 17.67 -13.75
C SER A 189 7.70 17.55 -14.53
N THR A 190 8.63 16.70 -14.11
CA THR A 190 9.95 16.52 -14.74
C THR A 190 10.00 15.36 -15.74
N SER A 191 9.02 14.44 -15.67
CA SER A 191 8.98 13.28 -16.57
C SER A 191 8.46 13.64 -17.95
N ILE A 192 9.10 13.13 -18.99
CA ILE A 192 8.59 13.18 -20.37
C ILE A 192 7.35 12.29 -20.51
N ASP A 193 7.38 11.11 -19.88
CA ASP A 193 6.27 10.15 -19.79
C ASP A 193 6.17 9.69 -18.33
N TYR A 194 5.18 10.23 -17.61
CA TYR A 194 4.99 9.97 -16.18
C TYR A 194 4.70 8.49 -15.89
N TYR A 195 3.91 7.83 -16.75
CA TYR A 195 3.65 6.39 -16.63
C TYR A 195 4.95 5.56 -16.73
N SER A 196 5.76 5.85 -17.76
CA SER A 196 7.03 5.14 -17.95
C SER A 196 8.02 5.37 -16.81
N SER A 197 8.03 6.59 -16.26
CA SER A 197 8.88 6.92 -15.10
C SER A 197 8.45 6.16 -13.85
N LEU A 198 7.14 6.07 -13.57
CA LEU A 198 6.62 5.27 -12.46
C LEU A 198 6.91 3.77 -12.61
N ARG A 199 6.87 3.26 -13.83
CA ARG A 199 7.15 1.85 -14.11
C ARG A 199 8.62 1.49 -13.90
N SER A 200 9.53 2.45 -13.99
CA SER A 200 10.98 2.24 -13.86
C SER A 200 11.51 2.30 -12.43
N ILE A 201 10.67 2.69 -11.46
CA ILE A 201 10.98 2.75 -10.03
C ILE A 201 10.60 1.43 -9.36
#